data_c86d3e89055df6599cc919e5a7a78c22
#
_entry.id   c86d3e89055df6599cc919e5a7a78c22
#
_cell.length_a   1.000
_cell.length_b   1.000
_cell.length_c   1.000
_cell.angle_alpha   90.00
_cell.angle_beta   90.00
_cell.angle_gamma   90.00
#
_symmetry.space_group_name_H-M   'P 1'
#
loop_
_entity.id
_entity.type
_entity.pdbx_description
1 polymer ?
#
loop_
_entity_poly.entity_id
_entity_poly.type
_entity_poly.pdbx_seq_one_letter_code
_entity_poly.pdbx_strand_id
1 'polypeptide(L)'
;VSLVFLPPASQAASPPDLFVDRAAEYGLVFTYASGRTGEFYFPEIMGGGVALFDYDNDGDLDVFVVQGHSLVPVTPGAAGKLGPEGWGRLFRNDLITPQGRNPTPRFMDVTVASGIRASGFGMGVATGDYDNDGWMDLYIANYGSNQLWHNNGDGTFADVTAAAGVDDPRWSAGATFADLDRDGWLDLFVLNYVDSSVQNNVRCYAPSSRRDYCGPQAFPPLTSRLLRNRGNPASTTFEDVSLKSGIGRKAGPGLGVVAGDFDGDGWPDLFVANDGSPSFLWLNQKDFTFKEDGLLAGVAVNAAGKPEAGMGVAIGDCNGDSRDDLFITHLTGETNTLYLNQGSGLFEDATARSGLGAPSLPYSGFGTAWIDFDNDGWLDLAAFNGAVNLNGAQWAKGDLFPYAQPDQLFRNQGGCRFTEVGPEAGAAFRTPRVSRGAAFGDMDNDGDTDIVVVDTDSPVRLLINETGSHRPWLGLRLMGTPAGAKGERDLLGARVEVLRKGAPPLWRRSATDGSYASASDPRVLVGLGDAPEVTEVRIVWPDGLTESFPPPPLRAYAKLVRGTGKALPQPGGSK
;
A
#
# COMPACT_ATOMS: atom_id res chain seq x y z
N VAL A 1 44.84 -35.24 -40.77
CA VAL A 1 44.39 -34.18 -39.85
C VAL A 1 42.95 -34.52 -39.51
N SER A 2 42.72 -35.09 -38.32
CA SER A 2 41.37 -35.41 -37.84
C SER A 2 40.77 -34.13 -37.21
N LEU A 3 39.69 -33.62 -37.79
CA LEU A 3 38.88 -32.56 -37.19
C LEU A 3 38.07 -33.19 -36.05
N VAL A 4 38.36 -32.77 -34.83
CA VAL A 4 37.54 -33.01 -33.62
C VAL A 4 36.40 -32.00 -33.62
N PHE A 5 35.17 -32.43 -33.92
CA PHE A 5 33.97 -31.64 -33.67
C PHE A 5 33.71 -31.63 -32.14
N LEU A 6 33.89 -30.47 -31.52
CA LEU A 6 33.34 -30.19 -30.20
C LEU A 6 31.83 -30.05 -30.28
N PRO A 7 31.04 -30.69 -29.41
CA PRO A 7 29.59 -30.45 -29.37
C PRO A 7 29.31 -28.99 -29.00
N PRO A 8 28.22 -28.37 -29.50
CA PRO A 8 27.83 -27.04 -29.11
C PRO A 8 27.61 -26.99 -27.59
N ALA A 9 28.16 -25.97 -26.95
CA ALA A 9 27.93 -25.73 -25.53
C ALA A 9 26.41 -25.68 -25.31
N SER A 10 25.91 -26.53 -24.40
CA SER A 10 24.53 -26.46 -23.90
C SER A 10 24.34 -25.06 -23.37
N GLN A 11 23.45 -24.25 -23.95
CA GLN A 11 22.96 -23.04 -23.32
C GLN A 11 22.31 -23.47 -22.01
N ALA A 12 22.91 -23.07 -20.89
CA ALA A 12 22.23 -23.19 -19.61
C ALA A 12 20.89 -22.48 -19.72
N ALA A 13 19.80 -23.14 -19.35
CA ALA A 13 18.49 -22.52 -19.26
C ALA A 13 18.61 -21.28 -18.37
N SER A 14 18.04 -20.16 -18.78
CA SER A 14 17.93 -18.99 -17.91
C SER A 14 17.24 -19.43 -16.62
N PRO A 15 17.65 -18.91 -15.44
CA PRO A 15 16.90 -19.15 -14.23
C PRO A 15 15.43 -18.74 -14.43
N PRO A 16 14.48 -19.42 -13.78
CA PRO A 16 13.07 -19.04 -13.87
C PRO A 16 12.87 -17.61 -13.37
N ASP A 17 11.90 -16.91 -13.94
CA ASP A 17 11.50 -15.59 -13.46
C ASP A 17 11.00 -15.72 -12.01
N LEU A 18 11.33 -14.77 -11.12
CA LEU A 18 10.87 -14.76 -9.73
C LEU A 18 9.39 -14.42 -9.65
N PHE A 19 8.93 -13.51 -10.53
CA PHE A 19 7.54 -13.08 -10.64
C PHE A 19 7.04 -13.21 -12.07
N VAL A 20 5.81 -13.72 -12.22
CA VAL A 20 5.17 -13.91 -13.53
C VAL A 20 3.81 -13.20 -13.55
N ASP A 21 3.57 -12.36 -14.56
CA ASP A 21 2.27 -11.71 -14.74
C ASP A 21 1.23 -12.73 -15.25
N ARG A 22 0.23 -13.00 -14.42
CA ARG A 22 -0.88 -13.94 -14.66
C ARG A 22 -2.25 -13.26 -14.77
N ALA A 23 -2.34 -11.93 -14.75
CA ALA A 23 -3.61 -11.22 -14.69
C ALA A 23 -4.64 -11.71 -15.72
N ALA A 24 -4.27 -11.71 -16.99
CA ALA A 24 -5.17 -12.14 -18.07
C ALA A 24 -5.50 -13.63 -18.02
N GLU A 25 -4.54 -14.47 -17.60
CA GLU A 25 -4.72 -15.93 -17.45
C GLU A 25 -5.74 -16.26 -16.38
N TYR A 26 -5.72 -15.52 -15.26
CA TYR A 26 -6.60 -15.75 -14.11
C TYR A 26 -7.90 -14.94 -14.16
N GLY A 27 -8.13 -14.17 -15.24
CA GLY A 27 -9.37 -13.44 -15.46
C GLY A 27 -9.41 -12.05 -14.84
N LEU A 28 -8.31 -11.54 -14.28
CA LEU A 28 -8.20 -10.17 -13.80
C LEU A 28 -7.96 -9.23 -15.00
N VAL A 29 -9.04 -8.92 -15.73
CA VAL A 29 -8.98 -8.15 -16.96
C VAL A 29 -9.51 -6.74 -16.73
N PHE A 30 -8.61 -5.78 -16.56
CA PHE A 30 -8.93 -4.39 -16.32
C PHE A 30 -7.85 -3.48 -16.92
N THR A 31 -8.25 -2.29 -17.37
CA THR A 31 -7.33 -1.24 -17.80
C THR A 31 -7.73 0.06 -17.11
N TYR A 32 -6.83 0.63 -16.32
CA TYR A 32 -7.02 1.96 -15.76
C TYR A 32 -6.92 2.99 -16.89
N ALA A 33 -7.99 3.75 -17.09
CA ALA A 33 -8.04 4.82 -18.07
C ALA A 33 -7.78 6.16 -17.39
N SER A 34 -6.67 6.81 -17.69
CA SER A 34 -6.33 8.13 -17.16
C SER A 34 -7.28 9.25 -17.66
N GLY A 35 -8.02 8.98 -18.74
CA GLY A 35 -8.89 9.94 -19.37
C GLY A 35 -8.18 11.13 -20.02
N ARG A 36 -6.86 11.00 -20.28
CA ARG A 36 -6.01 12.07 -20.82
C ARG A 36 -6.60 12.73 -22.06
N THR A 37 -6.62 14.03 -22.03
CA THR A 37 -7.22 14.87 -23.08
C THR A 37 -6.19 15.55 -23.97
N GLY A 38 -4.91 15.57 -23.55
CA GLY A 38 -3.85 16.40 -24.13
C GLY A 38 -3.81 17.80 -23.53
N GLU A 39 -4.69 18.13 -22.58
CA GLU A 39 -4.63 19.38 -21.81
C GLU A 39 -3.76 19.26 -20.56
N PHE A 40 -3.23 18.06 -20.29
CA PHE A 40 -2.31 17.78 -19.18
C PHE A 40 -2.91 18.16 -17.82
N TYR A 41 -4.13 17.70 -17.54
CA TYR A 41 -4.70 17.84 -16.20
C TYR A 41 -3.94 16.97 -15.22
N PHE A 42 -3.53 17.54 -14.11
CA PHE A 42 -2.62 16.89 -13.18
C PHE A 42 -3.13 15.51 -12.65
N PRO A 43 -4.43 15.29 -12.37
CA PRO A 43 -4.90 13.96 -11.97
C PRO A 43 -4.69 12.86 -13.01
N GLU A 44 -4.59 13.19 -14.32
CA GLU A 44 -4.42 12.21 -15.40
C GLU A 44 -3.15 11.35 -15.25
N ILE A 45 -2.13 11.86 -14.53
CA ILE A 45 -0.86 11.15 -14.34
C ILE A 45 -0.68 10.58 -12.93
N MET A 46 -1.64 10.78 -12.01
CA MET A 46 -1.47 10.48 -10.60
C MET A 46 -2.38 9.35 -10.08
N GLY A 47 -3.51 9.06 -10.75
CA GLY A 47 -4.49 8.07 -10.27
C GLY A 47 -4.08 6.61 -10.52
N GLY A 48 -4.76 5.67 -9.86
CA GLY A 48 -4.57 4.23 -10.10
C GLY A 48 -4.40 3.40 -8.82
N GLY A 49 -5.20 3.62 -7.77
CA GLY A 49 -5.19 2.81 -6.55
C GLY A 49 -5.83 1.44 -6.71
N VAL A 50 -5.43 0.48 -5.88
CA VAL A 50 -5.93 -0.89 -5.83
C VAL A 50 -6.01 -1.39 -4.38
N ALA A 51 -7.02 -2.22 -4.06
CA ALA A 51 -7.15 -2.86 -2.77
C ALA A 51 -7.22 -4.38 -2.90
N LEU A 52 -6.57 -5.07 -1.96
CA LEU A 52 -6.69 -6.51 -1.72
C LEU A 52 -7.40 -6.71 -0.38
N PHE A 53 -8.49 -7.46 -0.38
CA PHE A 53 -9.27 -7.75 0.82
C PHE A 53 -10.23 -8.93 0.56
N ASP A 54 -10.52 -9.68 1.59
CA ASP A 54 -11.50 -10.78 1.58
C ASP A 54 -12.89 -10.19 1.84
N TYR A 55 -13.62 -9.78 0.76
CA TYR A 55 -14.89 -9.05 0.93
C TYR A 55 -16.08 -9.95 1.26
N ASP A 56 -16.02 -11.24 0.91
CA ASP A 56 -17.10 -12.19 1.17
C ASP A 56 -16.76 -13.23 2.25
N ASN A 57 -15.60 -13.03 2.93
CA ASN A 57 -15.12 -13.84 4.05
C ASN A 57 -14.94 -15.33 3.70
N ASP A 58 -14.60 -15.66 2.46
CA ASP A 58 -14.33 -17.02 2.02
C ASP A 58 -12.86 -17.46 2.21
N GLY A 59 -11.98 -16.52 2.55
CA GLY A 59 -10.56 -16.72 2.83
C GLY A 59 -9.64 -16.46 1.64
N ASP A 60 -10.20 -16.11 0.48
CA ASP A 60 -9.47 -15.76 -0.72
C ASP A 60 -9.40 -14.23 -0.85
N LEU A 61 -8.29 -13.68 -1.36
CA LEU A 61 -8.17 -12.23 -1.53
C LEU A 61 -8.84 -11.78 -2.83
N ASP A 62 -9.73 -10.82 -2.71
CA ASP A 62 -10.39 -10.15 -3.81
C ASP A 62 -9.68 -8.87 -4.21
N VAL A 63 -10.03 -8.31 -5.36
CA VAL A 63 -9.38 -7.12 -5.90
C VAL A 63 -10.40 -6.05 -6.21
N PHE A 64 -10.24 -4.86 -5.60
CA PHE A 64 -10.94 -3.65 -6.05
C PHE A 64 -9.94 -2.70 -6.72
N VAL A 65 -10.26 -2.20 -7.92
CA VAL A 65 -9.43 -1.24 -8.66
C VAL A 65 -10.23 0.02 -8.93
N VAL A 66 -9.69 1.19 -8.61
CA VAL A 66 -10.31 2.48 -8.97
C VAL A 66 -10.24 2.73 -10.47
N GLN A 67 -11.07 3.63 -11.00
CA GLN A 67 -11.06 4.01 -12.41
C GLN A 67 -10.95 5.53 -12.59
N GLY A 68 -10.13 5.94 -13.54
CA GLY A 68 -10.11 7.31 -14.04
C GLY A 68 -11.05 7.50 -15.24
N HIS A 69 -11.22 8.74 -15.65
CA HIS A 69 -12.04 9.08 -16.82
C HIS A 69 -11.66 10.49 -17.31
N SER A 70 -12.17 10.90 -18.49
CA SER A 70 -11.95 12.26 -18.95
C SER A 70 -12.58 13.29 -17.99
N LEU A 71 -11.78 14.26 -17.54
CA LEU A 71 -12.22 15.36 -16.67
C LEU A 71 -13.05 16.41 -17.41
N VAL A 72 -13.08 16.36 -18.74
CA VAL A 72 -13.86 17.23 -19.60
C VAL A 72 -14.67 16.41 -20.59
N PRO A 73 -15.86 16.88 -21.05
CA PRO A 73 -16.62 16.18 -22.06
C PRO A 73 -15.81 16.01 -23.35
N VAL A 74 -15.63 14.78 -23.80
CA VAL A 74 -14.87 14.45 -25.03
C VAL A 74 -15.68 14.84 -26.29
N THR A 75 -16.99 14.99 -26.16
CA THR A 75 -17.89 15.45 -27.24
C THR A 75 -18.94 16.43 -26.69
N PRO A 76 -19.26 17.52 -27.39
CA PRO A 76 -20.36 18.40 -26.98
C PRO A 76 -21.67 17.60 -26.83
N GLY A 77 -22.25 17.60 -25.62
CA GLY A 77 -23.46 16.86 -25.29
C GLY A 77 -23.24 15.46 -24.70
N ALA A 78 -22.01 14.96 -24.63
CA ALA A 78 -21.67 13.67 -23.99
C ALA A 78 -21.36 13.79 -22.49
N ALA A 79 -21.81 14.82 -21.82
CA ALA A 79 -21.86 14.86 -20.35
C ALA A 79 -22.92 13.84 -19.86
N GLY A 80 -22.70 12.57 -20.21
CA GLY A 80 -23.49 11.44 -19.77
C GLY A 80 -22.94 10.89 -18.48
N LYS A 81 -23.81 10.36 -17.63
CA LYS A 81 -23.42 9.50 -16.52
C LYS A 81 -22.49 8.42 -17.10
N LEU A 82 -21.29 8.27 -16.52
CA LEU A 82 -20.42 7.15 -16.85
C LEU A 82 -21.21 5.87 -16.64
N GLY A 83 -21.31 5.05 -17.69
CA GLY A 83 -21.86 3.70 -17.56
C GLY A 83 -20.93 2.82 -16.72
N PRO A 84 -21.32 1.56 -16.47
CA PRO A 84 -20.49 0.64 -15.68
C PRO A 84 -19.05 0.53 -16.17
N GLU A 85 -18.79 0.75 -17.46
CA GLU A 85 -17.45 0.75 -18.05
C GLU A 85 -16.52 1.84 -17.52
N GLY A 86 -17.07 2.91 -16.97
CA GLY A 86 -16.31 4.03 -16.36
C GLY A 86 -16.22 3.97 -14.84
N TRP A 87 -16.65 2.87 -14.21
CA TRP A 87 -16.56 2.70 -12.76
C TRP A 87 -15.30 1.93 -12.37
N GLY A 88 -14.86 2.09 -11.10
CA GLY A 88 -13.97 1.13 -10.46
C GLY A 88 -14.56 -0.28 -10.48
N ARG A 89 -13.72 -1.28 -10.38
CA ARG A 89 -14.12 -2.70 -10.51
C ARG A 89 -13.82 -3.48 -9.26
N LEU A 90 -14.79 -4.33 -8.86
CA LEU A 90 -14.61 -5.39 -7.86
C LEU A 90 -14.53 -6.73 -8.59
N PHE A 91 -13.43 -7.43 -8.38
CA PHE A 91 -13.19 -8.78 -8.87
C PHE A 91 -13.16 -9.74 -7.70
N ARG A 92 -14.08 -10.70 -7.69
CA ARG A 92 -14.05 -11.82 -6.75
C ARG A 92 -13.05 -12.86 -7.23
N ASN A 93 -12.23 -13.33 -6.32
CA ASN A 93 -11.32 -14.45 -6.54
C ASN A 93 -11.97 -15.74 -6.04
N ASP A 94 -12.10 -16.75 -6.89
CA ASP A 94 -12.52 -18.09 -6.50
C ASP A 94 -11.29 -19.01 -6.66
N LEU A 95 -10.61 -19.38 -5.59
CA LEU A 95 -9.45 -20.27 -5.68
C LEU A 95 -9.86 -21.67 -6.14
N ILE A 96 -9.25 -22.11 -7.22
CA ILE A 96 -9.42 -23.48 -7.71
C ILE A 96 -8.24 -24.31 -7.23
N THR A 97 -8.50 -25.33 -6.40
CA THR A 97 -7.47 -26.27 -5.93
C THR A 97 -7.50 -27.54 -6.79
N PRO A 98 -6.70 -27.64 -7.87
CA PRO A 98 -6.57 -28.85 -8.66
C PRO A 98 -5.90 -29.96 -7.83
N GLN A 99 -6.29 -31.22 -8.03
CA GLN A 99 -5.67 -32.35 -7.32
C GLN A 99 -4.15 -32.36 -7.48
N GLY A 100 -3.42 -32.23 -6.35
CA GLY A 100 -1.97 -32.32 -6.29
C GLY A 100 -1.20 -31.10 -6.82
N ARG A 101 -1.85 -29.92 -6.90
CA ARG A 101 -1.23 -28.64 -7.26
C ARG A 101 -1.59 -27.57 -6.24
N ASN A 102 -0.86 -26.44 -6.25
CA ASN A 102 -1.20 -25.24 -5.50
C ASN A 102 -2.57 -24.71 -5.98
N PRO A 103 -3.31 -24.01 -5.12
CA PRO A 103 -4.49 -23.24 -5.53
C PRO A 103 -4.13 -22.28 -6.67
N THR A 104 -5.10 -21.97 -7.51
CA THR A 104 -4.92 -21.05 -8.63
C THR A 104 -6.02 -20.01 -8.60
N PRO A 105 -5.72 -18.71 -8.59
CA PRO A 105 -6.70 -17.64 -8.60
C PRO A 105 -7.61 -17.69 -9.83
N ARG A 106 -8.85 -17.30 -9.64
CA ARG A 106 -9.83 -17.13 -10.73
C ARG A 106 -10.71 -15.95 -10.46
N PHE A 107 -10.45 -14.85 -11.15
CA PHE A 107 -11.18 -13.60 -10.97
C PHE A 107 -12.45 -13.51 -11.79
N MET A 108 -13.50 -13.02 -11.17
CA MET A 108 -14.78 -12.70 -11.81
C MET A 108 -15.17 -11.26 -11.48
N ASP A 109 -15.48 -10.44 -12.51
CA ASP A 109 -16.03 -9.09 -12.31
C ASP A 109 -17.43 -9.18 -11.70
N VAL A 110 -17.55 -8.81 -10.44
CA VAL A 110 -18.81 -8.80 -9.67
C VAL A 110 -19.32 -7.38 -9.40
N THR A 111 -18.73 -6.36 -9.99
CA THR A 111 -19.04 -4.94 -9.76
C THR A 111 -20.53 -4.63 -9.83
N VAL A 112 -21.20 -5.09 -10.87
CA VAL A 112 -22.64 -4.84 -11.04
C VAL A 112 -23.47 -5.61 -10.01
N ALA A 113 -23.08 -6.85 -9.72
CA ALA A 113 -23.77 -7.72 -8.75
C ALA A 113 -23.59 -7.17 -7.32
N SER A 114 -22.40 -6.66 -6.98
CA SER A 114 -22.12 -6.07 -5.67
C SER A 114 -22.83 -4.73 -5.43
N GLY A 115 -23.36 -4.08 -6.47
CA GLY A 115 -24.02 -2.79 -6.36
C GLY A 115 -23.08 -1.58 -6.27
N ILE A 116 -21.74 -1.78 -6.23
CA ILE A 116 -20.76 -0.69 -6.20
C ILE A 116 -20.86 0.17 -7.48
N ARG A 117 -20.93 1.49 -7.30
CA ARG A 117 -20.96 2.47 -8.39
C ARG A 117 -19.89 3.54 -8.16
N ALA A 118 -18.64 3.10 -8.13
CA ALA A 118 -17.46 3.95 -7.94
C ALA A 118 -17.18 4.77 -9.21
N SER A 119 -17.98 5.80 -9.45
CA SER A 119 -17.99 6.62 -10.67
C SER A 119 -17.17 7.90 -10.58
N GLY A 120 -16.49 8.16 -9.46
CA GLY A 120 -15.56 9.28 -9.29
C GLY A 120 -14.30 9.12 -10.14
N PHE A 121 -13.50 10.18 -10.25
CA PHE A 121 -12.12 10.03 -10.76
C PHE A 121 -11.28 9.42 -9.64
N GLY A 122 -11.16 8.09 -9.66
CA GLY A 122 -10.55 7.33 -8.59
C GLY A 122 -9.05 7.56 -8.48
N MET A 123 -8.61 7.93 -7.27
CA MET A 123 -7.21 8.15 -6.93
C MET A 123 -6.71 6.98 -6.09
N GLY A 124 -7.26 6.80 -4.91
CA GLY A 124 -6.82 5.81 -3.94
C GLY A 124 -7.96 5.07 -3.26
N VAL A 125 -7.59 4.06 -2.48
CA VAL A 125 -8.54 3.21 -1.76
C VAL A 125 -7.96 2.80 -0.40
N ALA A 126 -8.84 2.68 0.60
CA ALA A 126 -8.54 2.10 1.90
C ALA A 126 -9.62 1.08 2.30
N THR A 127 -9.22 0.02 2.99
CA THR A 127 -10.11 -1.03 3.48
C THR A 127 -10.05 -1.14 5.00
N GLY A 128 -11.18 -1.42 5.63
CA GLY A 128 -11.29 -1.63 7.07
C GLY A 128 -12.74 -1.88 7.48
N ASP A 129 -12.96 -2.71 8.46
CA ASP A 129 -14.26 -2.90 9.10
C ASP A 129 -14.50 -1.74 10.10
N TYR A 130 -15.08 -0.64 9.59
CA TYR A 130 -15.23 0.60 10.37
C TYR A 130 -16.42 0.55 11.34
N ASP A 131 -17.42 -0.32 11.11
CA ASP A 131 -18.61 -0.44 11.97
C ASP A 131 -18.61 -1.70 12.86
N ASN A 132 -17.49 -2.44 12.85
CA ASN A 132 -17.24 -3.61 13.68
C ASN A 132 -18.30 -4.72 13.48
N ASP A 133 -18.75 -4.94 12.25
CA ASP A 133 -19.75 -5.98 11.95
C ASP A 133 -19.14 -7.29 11.42
N GLY A 134 -17.82 -7.30 11.18
CA GLY A 134 -17.06 -8.46 10.73
C GLY A 134 -16.84 -8.52 9.22
N TRP A 135 -17.25 -7.48 8.48
CA TRP A 135 -17.08 -7.38 7.04
C TRP A 135 -16.20 -6.19 6.68
N MET A 136 -15.31 -6.39 5.73
CA MET A 136 -14.41 -5.32 5.28
C MET A 136 -15.15 -4.34 4.38
N ASP A 137 -15.08 -3.05 4.74
CA ASP A 137 -15.64 -1.92 4.00
C ASP A 137 -14.60 -1.26 3.10
N LEU A 138 -15.06 -0.37 2.22
CA LEU A 138 -14.23 0.25 1.20
C LEU A 138 -14.39 1.77 1.20
N TYR A 139 -13.31 2.51 1.42
CA TYR A 139 -13.26 3.96 1.23
C TYR A 139 -12.48 4.31 -0.03
N ILE A 140 -13.12 5.09 -0.94
CA ILE A 140 -12.53 5.49 -2.21
C ILE A 140 -12.23 6.98 -2.17
N ALA A 141 -10.94 7.32 -2.25
CA ALA A 141 -10.46 8.67 -2.40
C ALA A 141 -10.49 9.07 -3.88
N ASN A 142 -11.06 10.23 -4.17
CA ASN A 142 -11.27 10.72 -5.53
C ASN A 142 -10.64 12.10 -5.74
N TYR A 143 -10.42 12.44 -6.97
CA TYR A 143 -10.37 13.83 -7.41
C TYR A 143 -11.82 14.34 -7.49
N GLY A 144 -12.29 15.02 -6.44
CA GLY A 144 -13.68 15.32 -6.18
C GLY A 144 -14.26 14.46 -5.06
N SER A 145 -15.57 14.35 -4.96
CA SER A 145 -16.26 13.68 -3.84
C SER A 145 -15.79 12.25 -3.61
N ASN A 146 -15.38 11.96 -2.38
CA ASN A 146 -15.01 10.63 -1.94
C ASN A 146 -16.23 9.76 -1.68
N GLN A 147 -16.03 8.44 -1.52
CA GLN A 147 -17.11 7.49 -1.30
C GLN A 147 -16.74 6.48 -0.20
N LEU A 148 -17.70 6.20 0.71
CA LEU A 148 -17.63 5.09 1.67
C LEU A 148 -18.70 4.06 1.31
N TRP A 149 -18.25 2.85 1.03
CA TRP A 149 -19.08 1.70 0.68
C TRP A 149 -19.08 0.72 1.85
N HIS A 150 -20.26 0.58 2.48
CA HIS A 150 -20.49 -0.40 3.54
C HIS A 150 -20.78 -1.78 2.94
N ASN A 151 -20.09 -2.80 3.41
CA ASN A 151 -20.30 -4.19 3.03
C ASN A 151 -21.49 -4.78 3.81
N ASN A 152 -22.54 -5.16 3.12
CA ASN A 152 -23.76 -5.68 3.74
C ASN A 152 -23.64 -7.15 4.23
N GLY A 153 -22.50 -7.82 3.99
CA GLY A 153 -22.26 -9.20 4.36
C GLY A 153 -23.03 -10.25 3.53
N ASP A 154 -23.63 -9.83 2.43
CA ASP A 154 -24.38 -10.70 1.50
C ASP A 154 -23.81 -10.64 0.07
N GLY A 155 -22.59 -10.15 -0.07
CA GLY A 155 -21.92 -9.94 -1.34
C GLY A 155 -22.27 -8.61 -2.02
N THR A 156 -23.03 -7.73 -1.34
CA THR A 156 -23.40 -6.41 -1.85
C THR A 156 -22.87 -5.28 -0.97
N PHE A 157 -22.80 -4.08 -1.55
CA PHE A 157 -22.34 -2.87 -0.86
C PHE A 157 -23.38 -1.75 -0.95
N ALA A 158 -23.43 -0.92 0.08
CA ALA A 158 -24.26 0.28 0.15
C ALA A 158 -23.39 1.54 0.23
N ASP A 159 -23.71 2.56 -0.57
CA ASP A 159 -23.08 3.89 -0.43
C ASP A 159 -23.63 4.59 0.82
N VAL A 160 -22.78 4.75 1.82
CA VAL A 160 -23.11 5.37 3.11
C VAL A 160 -22.40 6.70 3.32
N THR A 161 -21.74 7.23 2.31
CA THR A 161 -20.89 8.43 2.35
C THR A 161 -21.54 9.60 3.06
N ALA A 162 -22.74 9.97 2.62
CA ALA A 162 -23.48 11.12 3.18
C ALA A 162 -23.99 10.84 4.60
N ALA A 163 -24.43 9.60 4.88
CA ALA A 163 -24.92 9.19 6.20
C ALA A 163 -23.80 9.15 7.23
N ALA A 164 -22.62 8.68 6.83
CA ALA A 164 -21.43 8.62 7.67
C ALA A 164 -20.74 9.99 7.86
N GLY A 165 -21.02 10.98 6.98
CA GLY A 165 -20.43 12.32 7.04
C GLY A 165 -18.96 12.38 6.59
N VAL A 166 -18.56 11.50 5.68
CA VAL A 166 -17.15 11.32 5.27
C VAL A 166 -16.83 11.85 3.86
N ASP A 167 -17.79 12.48 3.18
CA ASP A 167 -17.54 13.09 1.87
C ASP A 167 -16.47 14.19 1.98
N ASP A 168 -15.59 14.23 1.00
CA ASP A 168 -14.63 15.31 0.80
C ASP A 168 -14.59 15.67 -0.70
N PRO A 169 -15.05 16.87 -1.10
CA PRO A 169 -15.10 17.24 -2.50
C PRO A 169 -13.76 17.72 -3.07
N ARG A 170 -12.72 17.75 -2.25
CA ARG A 170 -11.36 18.17 -2.65
C ARG A 170 -10.63 17.02 -3.35
N TRP A 171 -9.42 17.27 -3.81
CA TRP A 171 -8.57 16.20 -4.33
C TRP A 171 -7.98 15.39 -3.17
N SER A 172 -8.54 14.23 -2.91
CA SER A 172 -7.99 13.22 -2.00
C SER A 172 -7.13 12.23 -2.78
N ALA A 173 -5.87 12.04 -2.36
CA ALA A 173 -4.94 11.11 -3.00
C ALA A 173 -5.04 9.69 -2.43
N GLY A 174 -5.39 9.55 -1.15
CA GLY A 174 -5.49 8.29 -0.44
C GLY A 174 -6.16 8.45 0.91
N ALA A 175 -6.25 7.36 1.66
CA ALA A 175 -6.76 7.33 3.02
C ALA A 175 -6.19 6.14 3.79
N THR A 176 -6.34 6.14 5.11
CA THR A 176 -6.09 4.97 5.96
C THR A 176 -7.09 4.88 7.09
N PHE A 177 -7.46 3.63 7.44
CA PHE A 177 -8.20 3.30 8.64
C PHE A 177 -7.22 2.89 9.75
N ALA A 178 -7.36 3.48 10.94
CA ALA A 178 -6.59 3.12 12.13
C ALA A 178 -7.36 3.45 13.40
N ASP A 179 -7.20 2.66 14.45
CA ASP A 179 -7.76 2.93 15.78
C ASP A 179 -6.80 3.87 16.54
N LEU A 180 -6.98 5.18 16.34
CA LEU A 180 -6.04 6.20 16.79
C LEU A 180 -6.21 6.60 18.27
N ASP A 181 -7.35 6.28 18.89
CA ASP A 181 -7.60 6.53 20.31
C ASP A 181 -7.80 5.25 21.14
N ARG A 182 -7.59 4.08 20.51
CA ARG A 182 -7.63 2.76 21.13
C ARG A 182 -8.99 2.41 21.77
N ASP A 183 -10.05 2.97 21.19
CA ASP A 183 -11.41 2.69 21.63
C ASP A 183 -12.02 1.44 20.98
N GLY A 184 -11.30 0.84 20.03
CA GLY A 184 -11.69 -0.36 19.29
C GLY A 184 -12.49 -0.06 18.01
N TRP A 185 -12.63 1.20 17.61
CA TRP A 185 -13.27 1.61 16.36
C TRP A 185 -12.24 2.24 15.44
N LEU A 186 -12.30 1.90 14.16
CA LEU A 186 -11.37 2.47 13.20
C LEU A 186 -11.76 3.90 12.86
N ASP A 187 -10.85 4.83 13.08
CA ASP A 187 -10.90 6.20 12.58
C ASP A 187 -10.45 6.26 11.14
N LEU A 188 -10.79 7.35 10.45
CA LEU A 188 -10.44 7.55 9.05
C LEU A 188 -9.57 8.79 8.87
N PHE A 189 -8.34 8.61 8.40
CA PHE A 189 -7.49 9.69 7.94
C PHE A 189 -7.58 9.81 6.42
N VAL A 190 -7.96 11.00 5.91
CA VAL A 190 -8.08 11.30 4.49
C VAL A 190 -6.97 12.22 4.06
N LEU A 191 -6.16 11.75 3.12
CA LEU A 191 -4.97 12.42 2.62
C LEU A 191 -5.35 13.32 1.44
N ASN A 192 -5.33 14.63 1.64
CA ASN A 192 -5.57 15.61 0.58
C ASN A 192 -4.27 16.13 -0.02
N TYR A 193 -4.30 16.43 -1.32
CA TYR A 193 -3.10 16.76 -2.08
C TYR A 193 -2.99 18.27 -2.34
N VAL A 194 -3.49 18.75 -3.46
CA VAL A 194 -3.39 20.16 -3.86
C VAL A 194 -4.72 20.70 -4.38
N ASP A 195 -4.92 22.02 -4.29
CA ASP A 195 -6.10 22.71 -4.82
C ASP A 195 -5.96 22.92 -6.33
N SER A 196 -6.09 21.81 -7.07
CA SER A 196 -6.12 21.78 -8.53
C SER A 196 -7.52 21.46 -9.03
N SER A 197 -7.96 22.15 -10.07
CA SER A 197 -9.24 21.92 -10.73
C SER A 197 -9.09 22.09 -12.25
N VAL A 198 -10.07 21.60 -13.00
CA VAL A 198 -10.13 21.82 -14.45
C VAL A 198 -10.12 23.32 -14.79
N GLN A 199 -10.75 24.15 -13.93
CA GLN A 199 -10.88 25.59 -14.13
C GLN A 199 -9.58 26.36 -13.84
N ASN A 200 -8.76 25.88 -12.90
CA ASN A 200 -7.49 26.51 -12.55
C ASN A 200 -6.26 25.79 -13.15
N ASN A 201 -6.46 24.95 -14.18
CA ASN A 201 -5.37 24.22 -14.83
C ASN A 201 -4.28 25.16 -15.36
N VAL A 202 -3.06 24.96 -14.89
CA VAL A 202 -1.88 25.73 -15.26
C VAL A 202 -1.16 25.07 -16.43
N ARG A 203 -0.53 25.87 -17.29
CA ARG A 203 0.30 25.36 -18.39
C ARG A 203 1.75 25.21 -17.95
N CYS A 204 2.21 23.96 -17.81
CA CYS A 204 3.58 23.63 -17.49
C CYS A 204 4.35 23.06 -18.70
N TYR A 205 5.67 23.14 -18.65
CA TYR A 205 6.54 22.76 -19.76
C TYR A 205 7.75 22.02 -19.22
N ALA A 206 8.12 20.94 -19.89
CA ALA A 206 9.39 20.26 -19.68
C ALA A 206 10.59 21.18 -20.03
N PRO A 207 11.80 20.86 -19.59
CA PRO A 207 13.02 21.61 -19.99
C PRO A 207 13.22 21.70 -21.51
N SER A 208 12.63 20.79 -22.27
CA SER A 208 12.59 20.79 -23.74
C SER A 208 11.62 21.82 -24.33
N SER A 209 10.96 22.67 -23.54
CA SER A 209 9.91 23.61 -23.91
C SER A 209 8.64 22.93 -24.46
N ARG A 210 8.45 21.64 -24.25
CA ARG A 210 7.23 20.91 -24.58
C ARG A 210 6.23 21.00 -23.45
N ARG A 211 4.93 20.97 -23.78
CA ARG A 211 3.85 20.87 -22.80
C ARG A 211 4.04 19.59 -21.98
N ASP A 212 3.88 19.69 -20.67
CA ASP A 212 4.02 18.61 -19.74
C ASP A 212 3.07 18.81 -18.54
N TYR A 213 2.90 17.78 -17.70
CA TYR A 213 2.17 17.90 -16.46
C TYR A 213 2.85 18.87 -15.50
N CYS A 214 2.06 19.54 -14.66
CA CYS A 214 2.57 20.37 -13.58
C CYS A 214 2.99 19.52 -12.38
N GLY A 215 3.92 20.04 -11.57
CA GLY A 215 4.17 19.53 -10.23
C GLY A 215 3.29 20.23 -9.18
N PRO A 216 3.28 19.74 -7.92
CA PRO A 216 2.44 20.26 -6.86
C PRO A 216 2.68 21.72 -6.53
N GLN A 217 3.90 22.24 -6.78
CA GLN A 217 4.28 23.63 -6.53
C GLN A 217 3.50 24.65 -7.38
N ALA A 218 2.79 24.19 -8.42
CA ALA A 218 1.92 25.01 -9.24
C ALA A 218 0.58 25.33 -8.58
N PHE A 219 0.24 24.67 -7.49
CA PHE A 219 -1.05 24.73 -6.81
C PHE A 219 -0.89 24.87 -5.29
N PRO A 220 -1.85 25.52 -4.59
CA PRO A 220 -1.82 25.54 -3.13
C PRO A 220 -1.98 24.13 -2.55
N PRO A 221 -1.18 23.73 -1.53
CA PRO A 221 -1.38 22.47 -0.85
C PRO A 221 -2.66 22.49 -0.02
N LEU A 222 -3.29 21.33 0.14
CA LEU A 222 -4.48 21.14 0.99
C LEU A 222 -4.10 20.60 2.37
N THR A 223 -5.04 20.72 3.33
CA THR A 223 -4.94 20.05 4.63
C THR A 223 -5.61 18.70 4.55
N SER A 224 -5.00 17.68 5.14
CA SER A 224 -5.62 16.38 5.35
C SER A 224 -6.77 16.46 6.37
N ARG A 225 -7.63 15.44 6.39
CA ARG A 225 -8.72 15.33 7.37
C ARG A 225 -8.50 14.15 8.30
N LEU A 226 -8.87 14.35 9.56
CA LEU A 226 -9.02 13.30 10.54
C LEU A 226 -10.49 13.22 10.96
N LEU A 227 -11.06 12.07 10.72
CA LEU A 227 -12.47 11.76 10.97
C LEU A 227 -12.53 10.71 12.07
N ARG A 228 -12.94 11.11 13.28
CA ARG A 228 -13.08 10.22 14.42
C ARG A 228 -14.36 9.41 14.30
N ASN A 229 -14.26 8.10 14.44
CA ASN A 229 -15.41 7.21 14.55
C ASN A 229 -16.11 7.43 15.92
N ARG A 230 -17.43 7.53 15.91
CA ARG A 230 -18.20 7.76 17.14
C ARG A 230 -18.57 6.48 17.88
N GLY A 231 -18.14 5.33 17.40
CA GLY A 231 -18.30 4.06 18.09
C GLY A 231 -19.76 3.65 18.34
N ASN A 232 -20.68 3.96 17.43
CA ASN A 232 -22.09 3.63 17.60
C ASN A 232 -22.54 2.57 16.58
N PRO A 233 -22.74 1.31 16.98
CA PRO A 233 -23.10 0.23 16.06
C PRO A 233 -24.48 0.38 15.40
N ALA A 234 -25.33 1.27 15.90
CA ALA A 234 -26.66 1.52 15.33
C ALA A 234 -26.66 2.65 14.28
N SER A 235 -25.60 3.46 14.24
CA SER A 235 -25.52 4.65 13.38
C SER A 235 -24.06 5.10 13.31
N THR A 236 -23.24 4.35 12.56
CA THR A 236 -21.82 4.64 12.44
C THR A 236 -21.61 5.95 11.69
N THR A 237 -21.22 6.97 12.43
CA THR A 237 -20.95 8.31 11.91
C THR A 237 -19.58 8.77 12.39
N PHE A 238 -18.94 9.55 11.55
CA PHE A 238 -17.65 10.15 11.86
C PHE A 238 -17.81 11.62 12.28
N GLU A 239 -16.94 12.06 13.17
CA GLU A 239 -16.79 13.46 13.53
C GLU A 239 -15.53 14.03 12.90
N ASP A 240 -15.65 15.12 12.13
CA ASP A 240 -14.47 15.83 11.65
C ASP A 240 -13.77 16.55 12.81
N VAL A 241 -12.64 15.99 13.23
CA VAL A 241 -11.80 16.53 14.29
C VAL A 241 -10.51 17.15 13.78
N SER A 242 -10.38 17.36 12.47
CA SER A 242 -9.15 17.82 11.81
C SER A 242 -8.56 19.07 12.44
N LEU A 243 -9.38 20.10 12.70
CA LEU A 243 -8.91 21.33 13.35
C LEU A 243 -8.60 21.16 14.84
N LYS A 244 -9.39 20.35 15.53
CA LYS A 244 -9.23 20.07 16.96
C LYS A 244 -7.98 19.24 17.22
N SER A 245 -7.74 18.24 16.38
CA SER A 245 -6.57 17.35 16.47
C SER A 245 -5.24 18.04 16.14
N GLY A 246 -5.27 19.19 15.46
CA GLY A 246 -4.08 19.89 14.97
C GLY A 246 -3.72 19.59 13.52
N ILE A 247 -4.10 18.43 12.99
CA ILE A 247 -3.78 17.97 11.63
C ILE A 247 -4.29 18.96 10.57
N GLY A 248 -5.54 19.42 10.67
CA GLY A 248 -6.15 20.37 9.75
C GLY A 248 -5.58 21.79 9.82
N ARG A 249 -4.56 22.06 10.63
CA ARG A 249 -3.89 23.37 10.74
C ARG A 249 -2.64 23.48 9.87
N LYS A 250 -2.13 22.38 9.33
CA LYS A 250 -0.92 22.33 8.52
C LYS A 250 -1.21 21.69 7.17
N ALA A 251 -1.09 22.48 6.11
CA ALA A 251 -1.28 22.00 4.73
C ALA A 251 0.01 21.35 4.22
N GLY A 252 -0.13 20.30 3.43
CA GLY A 252 0.95 19.62 2.74
C GLY A 252 0.41 18.83 1.55
N PRO A 253 1.17 18.74 0.44
CA PRO A 253 0.77 17.95 -0.71
C PRO A 253 1.02 16.46 -0.46
N GLY A 254 0.19 15.84 0.39
CA GLY A 254 0.39 14.45 0.83
C GLY A 254 -0.01 13.44 -0.23
N LEU A 255 0.81 12.41 -0.44
CA LEU A 255 0.56 11.31 -1.37
C LEU A 255 0.64 9.92 -0.74
N GLY A 256 1.40 9.74 0.32
CA GLY A 256 1.50 8.49 1.06
C GLY A 256 1.20 8.68 2.55
N VAL A 257 0.54 7.72 3.18
CA VAL A 257 0.26 7.73 4.62
C VAL A 257 0.37 6.33 5.21
N VAL A 258 0.94 6.26 6.40
CA VAL A 258 0.96 5.04 7.24
C VAL A 258 0.71 5.40 8.69
N ALA A 259 0.05 4.48 9.42
CA ALA A 259 -0.13 4.55 10.85
C ALA A 259 0.79 3.54 11.57
N GLY A 260 1.49 3.95 12.63
CA GLY A 260 2.38 3.08 13.41
C GLY A 260 2.83 3.74 14.68
N ASP A 261 3.39 2.99 15.62
CA ASP A 261 3.97 3.50 16.87
C ASP A 261 5.44 3.87 16.62
N PHE A 262 5.67 5.11 16.20
CA PHE A 262 7.00 5.56 15.79
C PHE A 262 7.90 6.00 16.94
N ASP A 263 7.35 6.39 18.07
CA ASP A 263 8.13 6.80 19.24
C ASP A 263 8.24 5.72 20.33
N GLY A 264 7.55 4.60 20.17
CA GLY A 264 7.59 3.45 21.08
C GLY A 264 6.74 3.63 22.33
N ASP A 265 5.78 4.56 22.32
CA ASP A 265 4.91 4.84 23.46
C ASP A 265 3.64 3.99 23.49
N GLY A 266 3.45 3.18 22.44
CA GLY A 266 2.38 2.23 22.25
C GLY A 266 1.13 2.81 21.60
N TRP A 267 1.06 4.09 21.24
CA TRP A 267 -0.06 4.71 20.55
C TRP A 267 0.23 4.87 19.07
N PRO A 268 -0.78 4.71 18.21
CA PRO A 268 -0.56 4.90 16.79
C PRO A 268 -0.33 6.37 16.44
N ASP A 269 0.76 6.64 15.78
CA ASP A 269 1.13 7.90 15.14
C ASP A 269 0.80 7.85 13.64
N LEU A 270 0.97 8.97 12.93
CA LEU A 270 0.76 9.05 11.49
C LEU A 270 2.00 9.64 10.81
N PHE A 271 2.52 8.96 9.80
CA PHE A 271 3.52 9.52 8.90
C PHE A 271 2.88 9.85 7.56
N VAL A 272 3.14 11.06 7.04
CA VAL A 272 2.63 11.54 5.74
C VAL A 272 3.81 11.94 4.86
N ALA A 273 3.97 11.26 3.73
CA ALA A 273 4.90 11.62 2.68
C ALA A 273 4.31 12.75 1.83
N ASN A 274 4.99 13.89 1.78
CA ASN A 274 4.59 15.07 1.01
C ASN A 274 5.41 15.19 -0.27
N ASP A 275 4.75 15.54 -1.37
CA ASP A 275 5.37 15.72 -2.69
C ASP A 275 6.10 17.06 -2.79
N GLY A 276 7.43 17.02 -2.81
CA GLY A 276 8.31 18.20 -2.93
C GLY A 276 8.22 19.18 -1.77
N SER A 277 7.74 18.73 -0.62
CA SER A 277 7.60 19.50 0.62
C SER A 277 8.03 18.65 1.82
N PRO A 278 8.40 19.24 2.97
CA PRO A 278 8.75 18.45 4.15
C PRO A 278 7.66 17.47 4.52
N SER A 279 7.98 16.20 4.71
CA SER A 279 7.07 15.17 5.19
C SER A 279 6.66 15.42 6.64
N PHE A 280 5.49 14.91 7.05
CA PHE A 280 4.98 15.10 8.40
C PHE A 280 5.06 13.81 9.21
N LEU A 281 5.49 13.93 10.47
CA LEU A 281 5.32 12.92 11.49
C LEU A 281 4.41 13.50 12.59
N TRP A 282 3.20 12.98 12.66
CA TRP A 282 2.19 13.39 13.62
C TRP A 282 2.22 12.43 14.81
N LEU A 283 2.87 12.85 15.92
CA LEU A 283 2.93 12.08 17.17
C LEU A 283 1.65 12.26 17.98
N ASN A 284 1.03 11.14 18.31
CA ASN A 284 -0.22 11.06 19.06
C ASN A 284 -0.03 11.49 20.51
N GLN A 285 -0.82 12.46 21.00
CA GLN A 285 -0.73 12.97 22.36
C GLN A 285 -1.68 12.25 23.34
N LYS A 286 -2.30 11.12 22.90
CA LYS A 286 -3.18 10.25 23.72
C LYS A 286 -4.52 10.87 24.11
N ASP A 287 -4.87 12.01 23.54
CA ASP A 287 -6.11 12.73 23.73
C ASP A 287 -6.79 13.12 22.41
N PHE A 288 -6.46 12.40 21.35
CA PHE A 288 -6.88 12.64 19.97
C PHE A 288 -6.36 13.99 19.41
N THR A 289 -5.30 14.53 20.00
CA THR A 289 -4.51 15.61 19.38
C THR A 289 -3.16 15.07 18.92
N PHE A 290 -2.59 15.73 17.93
CA PHE A 290 -1.33 15.31 17.32
C PHE A 290 -0.35 16.47 17.26
N LYS A 291 0.92 16.18 17.58
CA LYS A 291 2.04 17.11 17.43
C LYS A 291 2.82 16.77 16.18
N GLU A 292 2.98 17.72 15.27
CA GLU A 292 3.86 17.52 14.12
C GLU A 292 5.32 17.69 14.55
N ASP A 293 6.13 16.65 14.37
CA ASP A 293 7.51 16.59 14.84
C ASP A 293 8.51 16.09 13.76
N GLY A 294 8.09 15.97 12.51
CA GLY A 294 8.87 15.35 11.43
C GLY A 294 10.26 15.93 11.22
N LEU A 295 10.43 17.27 11.41
CA LEU A 295 11.75 17.88 11.29
C LEU A 295 12.67 17.49 12.44
N LEU A 296 12.17 17.46 13.67
CA LEU A 296 12.95 17.07 14.85
C LEU A 296 13.21 15.56 14.86
N ALA A 297 12.26 14.78 14.36
CA ALA A 297 12.39 13.34 14.19
C ALA A 297 13.42 12.94 13.13
N GLY A 298 13.75 13.85 12.20
CA GLY A 298 14.70 13.58 11.11
C GLY A 298 14.09 12.94 9.87
N VAL A 299 12.74 12.93 9.72
CA VAL A 299 12.03 12.31 8.57
C VAL A 299 11.38 13.32 7.61
N ALA A 300 11.44 14.61 7.93
CA ALA A 300 10.81 15.64 7.09
C ALA A 300 11.61 15.94 5.80
N VAL A 301 12.91 15.71 5.83
CA VAL A 301 13.87 16.05 4.76
C VAL A 301 14.96 14.99 4.70
N ASN A 302 15.61 14.85 3.54
CA ASN A 302 16.75 13.92 3.38
C ASN A 302 18.01 14.38 4.15
N ALA A 303 19.07 13.56 4.17
CA ALA A 303 20.33 13.84 4.85
C ALA A 303 21.01 15.16 4.41
N ALA A 304 20.68 15.69 3.23
CA ALA A 304 21.16 16.99 2.75
C ALA A 304 20.29 18.17 3.20
N GLY A 305 19.25 17.93 4.03
CA GLY A 305 18.31 18.94 4.52
C GLY A 305 17.32 19.44 3.45
N LYS A 306 17.07 18.65 2.40
CA LYS A 306 16.14 19.00 1.32
C LYS A 306 14.86 18.17 1.43
N PRO A 307 13.68 18.79 1.25
CA PRO A 307 12.46 18.05 1.02
C PRO A 307 12.53 17.35 -0.34
N GLU A 308 11.98 16.14 -0.42
CA GLU A 308 11.89 15.34 -1.64
C GLU A 308 10.42 15.08 -1.98
N ALA A 309 10.15 14.66 -3.19
CA ALA A 309 8.78 14.36 -3.65
C ALA A 309 8.35 12.98 -3.15
N GLY A 310 7.91 12.89 -1.90
CA GLY A 310 7.47 11.65 -1.29
C GLY A 310 6.14 11.17 -1.86
N MET A 311 6.09 9.91 -2.32
CA MET A 311 4.91 9.29 -2.93
C MET A 311 4.45 8.05 -2.16
N GLY A 312 4.93 6.87 -2.49
CA GLY A 312 4.61 5.65 -1.75
C GLY A 312 5.41 5.54 -0.45
N VAL A 313 4.81 4.91 0.55
CA VAL A 313 5.42 4.69 1.88
C VAL A 313 5.30 3.22 2.27
N ALA A 314 6.38 2.65 2.79
CA ALA A 314 6.38 1.34 3.44
C ALA A 314 6.92 1.45 4.86
N ILE A 315 6.30 0.71 5.80
CA ILE A 315 6.65 0.67 7.22
C ILE A 315 6.92 -0.78 7.64
N GLY A 316 8.04 -1.06 8.31
CA GLY A 316 8.42 -2.38 8.80
C GLY A 316 9.84 -2.45 9.34
N ASP A 317 10.15 -3.50 10.10
CA ASP A 317 11.45 -3.73 10.72
C ASP A 317 12.39 -4.45 9.74
N CYS A 318 13.24 -3.70 9.04
CA CYS A 318 14.15 -4.28 8.04
C CYS A 318 15.48 -4.79 8.63
N ASN A 319 15.80 -4.44 9.88
CA ASN A 319 17.07 -4.80 10.53
C ASN A 319 16.93 -5.80 11.69
N GLY A 320 15.72 -6.15 12.10
CA GLY A 320 15.42 -7.10 13.19
C GLY A 320 15.57 -6.51 14.59
N ASP A 321 15.43 -5.19 14.74
CA ASP A 321 15.58 -4.50 16.02
C ASP A 321 14.23 -4.19 16.72
N SER A 322 13.13 -4.67 16.17
CA SER A 322 11.76 -4.50 16.65
C SER A 322 11.16 -3.10 16.51
N ARG A 323 11.81 -2.20 15.83
CA ARG A 323 11.27 -0.87 15.52
C ARG A 323 10.89 -0.79 14.04
N ASP A 324 9.83 -0.08 13.76
CA ASP A 324 9.35 0.09 12.39
C ASP A 324 10.18 1.19 11.68
N ASP A 325 10.88 0.80 10.62
CA ASP A 325 11.61 1.68 9.72
C ASP A 325 10.68 2.19 8.61
N LEU A 326 11.02 3.34 8.00
CA LEU A 326 10.27 3.94 6.92
C LEU A 326 11.06 3.90 5.61
N PHE A 327 10.40 3.46 4.54
CA PHE A 327 10.90 3.59 3.18
C PHE A 327 9.93 4.41 2.35
N ILE A 328 10.46 5.39 1.59
CA ILE A 328 9.66 6.34 0.81
C ILE A 328 10.19 6.36 -0.62
N THR A 329 9.28 6.27 -1.60
CA THR A 329 9.62 6.42 -3.01
C THR A 329 9.57 7.89 -3.43
N HIS A 330 10.48 8.27 -4.35
CA HIS A 330 10.69 9.65 -4.79
C HIS A 330 10.79 9.79 -6.32
N LEU A 331 10.93 11.02 -6.80
CA LEU A 331 11.03 11.34 -8.23
C LEU A 331 12.41 10.99 -8.83
N THR A 332 12.44 10.83 -10.14
CA THR A 332 13.69 10.82 -10.93
C THR A 332 14.59 11.99 -10.57
N GLY A 333 15.84 11.69 -10.23
CA GLY A 333 16.82 12.69 -9.77
C GLY A 333 16.87 12.85 -8.24
N GLU A 334 15.95 12.23 -7.53
CA GLU A 334 15.95 12.03 -6.08
C GLU A 334 16.14 10.54 -5.78
N THR A 335 16.65 10.21 -4.60
CA THR A 335 16.81 8.79 -4.20
C THR A 335 15.60 8.33 -3.39
N ASN A 336 15.15 7.11 -3.58
CA ASN A 336 14.22 6.52 -2.61
C ASN A 336 14.89 6.49 -1.24
N THR A 337 14.19 6.96 -0.20
CA THR A 337 14.79 7.22 1.09
C THR A 337 14.42 6.16 2.12
N LEU A 338 15.44 5.65 2.83
CA LEU A 338 15.29 4.74 3.97
C LEU A 338 15.62 5.49 5.26
N TYR A 339 14.64 5.60 6.15
CA TYR A 339 14.82 6.11 7.50
C TYR A 339 14.77 4.95 8.50
N LEU A 340 15.87 4.74 9.24
CA LEU A 340 15.94 3.74 10.31
C LEU A 340 15.50 4.37 11.63
N ASN A 341 14.53 3.75 12.27
CA ASN A 341 14.01 4.17 13.57
C ASN A 341 15.03 3.89 14.69
N GLN A 342 15.51 4.96 15.32
CA GLN A 342 16.48 4.90 16.42
C GLN A 342 15.81 4.81 17.80
N GLY A 343 14.47 4.75 17.84
CA GLY A 343 13.66 4.80 19.06
C GLY A 343 13.35 6.24 19.50
N SER A 344 12.33 6.37 20.35
CA SER A 344 11.87 7.66 20.89
C SER A 344 11.51 8.70 19.81
N GLY A 345 10.95 8.25 18.69
CA GLY A 345 10.54 9.11 17.58
C GLY A 345 11.68 9.71 16.75
N LEU A 346 12.90 9.21 16.89
CA LEU A 346 14.07 9.69 16.13
C LEU A 346 14.43 8.71 15.02
N PHE A 347 14.81 9.25 13.86
CA PHE A 347 15.17 8.49 12.68
C PHE A 347 16.51 8.93 12.10
N GLU A 348 17.19 7.99 11.45
CA GLU A 348 18.43 8.23 10.72
C GLU A 348 18.23 7.91 9.23
N ASP A 349 18.56 8.84 8.36
CA ASP A 349 18.62 8.57 6.91
C ASP A 349 19.77 7.60 6.61
N ALA A 350 19.40 6.38 6.27
CA ALA A 350 20.33 5.29 5.95
C ALA A 350 20.51 5.06 4.44
N THR A 351 19.87 5.85 3.59
CA THR A 351 19.77 5.65 2.14
C THR A 351 21.11 5.37 1.47
N ALA A 352 22.11 6.17 1.77
CA ALA A 352 23.44 6.05 1.13
C ALA A 352 24.15 4.74 1.50
N ARG A 353 24.01 4.26 2.75
CA ARG A 353 24.69 3.04 3.21
C ARG A 353 23.90 1.76 2.95
N SER A 354 22.60 1.89 2.68
CA SER A 354 21.72 0.73 2.46
C SER A 354 21.87 0.10 1.08
N GLY A 355 22.41 0.81 0.10
CA GLY A 355 22.49 0.38 -1.30
C GLY A 355 21.28 0.78 -2.15
N LEU A 356 20.27 1.47 -1.59
CA LEU A 356 19.03 1.86 -2.29
C LEU A 356 19.20 3.13 -3.14
N GLY A 357 20.05 4.07 -2.73
CA GLY A 357 20.09 5.40 -3.31
C GLY A 357 20.47 5.44 -4.80
N ALA A 358 21.63 4.90 -5.16
CA ALA A 358 22.12 4.97 -6.54
C ALA A 358 21.22 4.25 -7.56
N PRO A 359 20.69 3.04 -7.27
CA PRO A 359 19.79 2.35 -8.19
C PRO A 359 18.43 3.06 -8.38
N SER A 360 17.91 3.75 -7.37
CA SER A 360 16.60 4.41 -7.47
C SER A 360 16.65 5.77 -8.18
N LEU A 361 17.82 6.43 -8.20
CA LEU A 361 17.98 7.79 -8.74
C LEU A 361 17.43 8.01 -10.16
N PRO A 362 17.46 7.04 -11.10
CA PRO A 362 16.92 7.23 -12.46
C PRO A 362 15.39 7.15 -12.55
N TYR A 363 14.71 6.73 -11.51
CA TYR A 363 13.30 6.37 -11.57
C TYR A 363 12.41 7.24 -10.68
N SER A 364 11.12 7.29 -11.01
CA SER A 364 10.07 7.88 -10.16
C SER A 364 9.25 6.75 -9.59
N GLY A 365 9.41 6.47 -8.30
CA GLY A 365 8.74 5.39 -7.62
C GLY A 365 7.38 5.82 -7.07
N PHE A 366 6.38 4.92 -7.13
CA PHE A 366 5.06 5.08 -6.58
C PHE A 366 4.75 3.94 -5.60
N GLY A 367 4.00 2.91 -6.04
CA GLY A 367 3.67 1.76 -5.19
C GLY A 367 4.93 1.09 -4.61
N THR A 368 4.89 0.75 -3.33
CA THR A 368 6.02 0.12 -2.62
C THR A 368 5.55 -0.65 -1.39
N ALA A 369 6.25 -1.70 -1.03
CA ALA A 369 6.07 -2.37 0.27
C ALA A 369 7.34 -3.08 0.71
N TRP A 370 7.39 -3.34 2.03
CA TRP A 370 8.23 -4.39 2.58
C TRP A 370 7.59 -5.74 2.30
N ILE A 371 8.31 -6.61 1.62
CA ILE A 371 7.91 -8.00 1.34
C ILE A 371 9.08 -8.93 1.67
N ASP A 372 8.79 -10.18 1.98
CA ASP A 372 9.81 -11.23 2.11
C ASP A 372 9.62 -12.17 0.91
N PHE A 373 10.05 -11.70 -0.29
CA PHE A 373 9.66 -12.36 -1.54
C PHE A 373 10.24 -13.77 -1.69
N ASP A 374 11.32 -14.08 -1.01
CA ASP A 374 11.93 -15.41 -1.06
C ASP A 374 11.84 -16.18 0.28
N ASN A 375 11.03 -15.68 1.23
CA ASN A 375 10.76 -16.28 2.54
C ASN A 375 12.05 -16.60 3.34
N ASP A 376 13.07 -15.75 3.20
CA ASP A 376 14.33 -15.94 3.97
C ASP A 376 14.28 -15.33 5.38
N GLY A 377 13.22 -14.61 5.70
CA GLY A 377 12.96 -13.98 6.98
C GLY A 377 13.32 -12.49 7.02
N TRP A 378 14.08 -11.97 6.05
CA TRP A 378 14.38 -10.56 5.94
C TRP A 378 13.33 -9.84 5.06
N LEU A 379 12.97 -8.64 5.45
CA LEU A 379 12.10 -7.81 4.63
C LEU A 379 12.88 -7.20 3.47
N ASP A 380 12.48 -7.53 2.26
CA ASP A 380 12.91 -6.98 0.98
C ASP A 380 12.06 -5.77 0.58
N LEU A 381 12.38 -5.11 -0.53
CA LEU A 381 11.64 -3.97 -1.04
C LEU A 381 11.25 -4.14 -2.50
N ALA A 382 9.99 -3.86 -2.81
CA ALA A 382 9.53 -3.64 -4.17
C ALA A 382 9.20 -2.15 -4.39
N ALA A 383 9.54 -1.59 -5.56
CA ALA A 383 9.16 -0.24 -5.96
C ALA A 383 8.67 -0.23 -7.41
N PHE A 384 7.47 0.28 -7.62
CA PHE A 384 6.81 0.34 -8.92
C PHE A 384 6.92 1.74 -9.48
N ASN A 385 7.49 1.86 -10.69
CA ASN A 385 7.99 3.10 -11.23
C ASN A 385 7.19 3.59 -12.44
N GLY A 386 7.09 4.91 -12.57
CA GLY A 386 6.50 5.56 -13.73
C GLY A 386 6.68 7.07 -13.64
N ALA A 387 7.39 7.66 -14.61
CA ALA A 387 7.69 9.08 -14.60
C ALA A 387 6.41 9.94 -14.57
N VAL A 388 6.53 11.14 -14.02
CA VAL A 388 5.51 12.21 -14.11
C VAL A 388 6.00 13.35 -14.99
N ASN A 389 7.30 13.37 -15.31
CA ASN A 389 7.90 14.31 -16.23
C ASN A 389 8.27 13.61 -17.54
N LEU A 390 8.07 14.31 -18.65
CA LEU A 390 8.30 13.81 -19.99
C LEU A 390 9.72 13.28 -20.18
N ASN A 391 9.86 12.00 -20.55
CA ASN A 391 11.14 11.41 -20.92
C ASN A 391 11.51 11.77 -22.36
N GLY A 392 12.46 12.69 -22.52
CA GLY A 392 12.87 13.20 -23.81
C GLY A 392 13.40 12.13 -24.78
N ALA A 393 14.06 11.08 -24.28
CA ALA A 393 14.58 10.00 -25.09
C ALA A 393 13.47 9.07 -25.64
N GLN A 394 12.45 8.79 -24.87
CA GLN A 394 11.26 8.04 -25.33
C GLN A 394 10.47 8.87 -26.34
N TRP A 395 10.26 10.14 -26.06
CA TRP A 395 9.59 11.06 -27.00
C TRP A 395 10.33 11.13 -28.34
N ALA A 396 11.65 11.23 -28.34
CA ALA A 396 12.46 11.29 -29.57
C ALA A 396 12.32 10.03 -30.44
N LYS A 397 11.92 8.89 -29.85
CA LYS A 397 11.60 7.65 -30.54
C LYS A 397 10.16 7.58 -31.03
N GLY A 398 9.35 8.63 -30.82
CA GLY A 398 7.96 8.70 -31.26
C GLY A 398 6.95 8.15 -30.26
N ASP A 399 7.36 7.91 -29.01
CA ASP A 399 6.43 7.54 -27.95
C ASP A 399 5.48 8.70 -27.64
N LEU A 400 4.18 8.44 -27.72
CA LEU A 400 3.12 9.44 -27.46
C LEU A 400 2.80 9.59 -25.97
N PHE A 401 3.29 8.65 -25.12
CA PHE A 401 3.14 8.71 -23.67
C PHE A 401 4.44 8.32 -22.95
N PRO A 402 5.48 9.16 -23.05
CA PRO A 402 6.87 8.83 -22.74
C PRO A 402 7.18 8.93 -21.25
N TYR A 403 6.45 8.19 -20.42
CA TYR A 403 6.58 8.18 -18.96
C TYR A 403 6.90 6.79 -18.40
N ALA A 404 7.05 5.78 -19.27
CA ALA A 404 7.27 4.40 -18.85
C ALA A 404 8.68 4.20 -18.26
N GLN A 405 8.74 3.45 -17.14
CA GLN A 405 9.98 3.07 -16.45
C GLN A 405 9.92 1.60 -16.02
N PRO A 406 11.06 0.89 -15.89
CA PRO A 406 11.08 -0.44 -15.29
C PRO A 406 10.84 -0.36 -13.78
N ASP A 407 10.28 -1.42 -13.21
CA ASP A 407 10.09 -1.56 -11.77
C ASP A 407 11.34 -2.13 -11.11
N GLN A 408 11.43 -2.02 -9.78
CA GLN A 408 12.60 -2.43 -9.02
C GLN A 408 12.22 -3.40 -7.90
N LEU A 409 13.07 -4.41 -7.70
CA LEU A 409 13.03 -5.33 -6.57
C LEU A 409 14.40 -5.33 -5.92
N PHE A 410 14.44 -5.16 -4.60
CA PHE A 410 15.68 -5.09 -3.82
C PHE A 410 15.67 -6.18 -2.76
N ARG A 411 16.65 -7.10 -2.83
CA ARG A 411 16.86 -8.12 -1.81
C ARG A 411 17.64 -7.56 -0.64
N ASN A 412 17.14 -7.77 0.57
CA ASN A 412 17.84 -7.47 1.83
C ASN A 412 18.90 -8.55 2.14
N GLN A 413 20.13 -8.14 2.27
CA GLN A 413 21.26 -9.02 2.63
C GLN A 413 21.44 -9.15 4.17
N GLY A 414 20.43 -8.68 4.92
CA GLY A 414 20.46 -8.54 6.37
C GLY A 414 20.92 -7.15 6.83
N GLY A 415 20.26 -6.65 7.89
CA GLY A 415 20.57 -5.34 8.48
C GLY A 415 20.34 -4.15 7.56
N CYS A 416 19.27 -4.18 6.76
CA CYS A 416 18.87 -3.15 5.81
C CYS A 416 19.95 -2.80 4.77
N ARG A 417 20.61 -3.81 4.25
CA ARG A 417 21.56 -3.70 3.13
C ARG A 417 20.96 -4.38 1.91
N PHE A 418 20.74 -3.62 0.84
CA PHE A 418 19.98 -4.07 -0.31
C PHE A 418 20.83 -4.21 -1.56
N THR A 419 20.47 -5.21 -2.37
CA THR A 419 20.98 -5.40 -3.73
C THR A 419 19.79 -5.42 -4.67
N GLU A 420 19.82 -4.62 -5.73
CA GLU A 420 18.79 -4.65 -6.76
C GLU A 420 18.82 -5.98 -7.51
N VAL A 421 17.67 -6.67 -7.56
CA VAL A 421 17.46 -7.93 -8.26
C VAL A 421 16.29 -7.84 -9.27
N GLY A 422 15.74 -6.65 -9.49
CA GLY A 422 14.66 -6.40 -10.45
C GLY A 422 14.97 -6.91 -11.87
N PRO A 423 16.19 -6.70 -12.42
CA PRO A 423 16.56 -7.25 -13.72
C PRO A 423 16.49 -8.77 -13.82
N GLU A 424 16.64 -9.48 -12.70
CA GLU A 424 16.60 -10.94 -12.58
C GLU A 424 15.20 -11.44 -12.18
N ALA A 425 14.34 -10.54 -11.67
CA ALA A 425 13.01 -10.89 -11.16
C ALA A 425 12.02 -11.33 -12.26
N GLY A 426 12.31 -11.06 -13.52
CA GLY A 426 11.49 -11.50 -14.64
C GLY A 426 11.11 -10.39 -15.60
N ALA A 427 10.40 -10.77 -16.65
CA ALA A 427 9.93 -9.82 -17.67
C ALA A 427 8.99 -8.77 -17.08
N ALA A 428 8.24 -9.11 -16.04
CA ALA A 428 7.29 -8.23 -15.36
C ALA A 428 7.96 -6.98 -14.78
N PHE A 429 9.16 -7.11 -14.21
CA PHE A 429 9.93 -5.99 -13.66
C PHE A 429 10.74 -5.24 -14.73
N ARG A 430 11.24 -5.96 -15.75
CA ARG A 430 12.08 -5.35 -16.80
C ARG A 430 11.30 -4.54 -17.83
N THR A 431 10.02 -4.86 -18.05
CA THR A 431 9.19 -4.18 -19.06
C THR A 431 8.76 -2.81 -18.56
N PRO A 432 9.20 -1.69 -19.19
CA PRO A 432 8.81 -0.37 -18.74
C PRO A 432 7.30 -0.15 -18.80
N ARG A 433 6.74 0.40 -17.72
CA ARG A 433 5.33 0.76 -17.53
C ARG A 433 5.20 2.14 -16.89
N VAL A 434 3.99 2.65 -16.80
CA VAL A 434 3.69 3.84 -16.01
C VAL A 434 2.94 3.38 -14.76
N SER A 435 3.68 2.72 -13.87
CA SER A 435 3.14 2.12 -12.66
C SER A 435 2.73 3.18 -11.63
N ARG A 436 1.65 2.92 -10.90
CA ARG A 436 1.11 3.79 -9.84
C ARG A 436 0.83 2.99 -8.58
N GLY A 437 -0.43 2.66 -8.30
CA GLY A 437 -0.79 1.86 -7.14
C GLY A 437 -0.30 0.43 -7.25
N ALA A 438 0.13 -0.11 -6.12
CA ALA A 438 0.44 -1.52 -5.97
C ALA A 438 -0.07 -2.01 -4.62
N ALA A 439 -0.69 -3.19 -4.58
CA ALA A 439 -1.15 -3.85 -3.38
C ALA A 439 -0.55 -5.25 -3.30
N PHE A 440 -0.30 -5.71 -2.08
CA PHE A 440 0.52 -6.87 -1.77
C PHE A 440 -0.26 -7.86 -0.90
N GLY A 441 -0.20 -9.14 -1.23
CA GLY A 441 -0.88 -10.21 -0.48
C GLY A 441 -0.65 -11.56 -1.13
N ASP A 442 -0.96 -12.62 -0.41
CA ASP A 442 -0.88 -14.01 -0.89
C ASP A 442 -2.19 -14.35 -1.62
N MET A 443 -2.19 -14.21 -2.96
CA MET A 443 -3.39 -14.28 -3.80
C MET A 443 -3.84 -15.71 -4.10
N ASP A 444 -2.93 -16.67 -4.01
CA ASP A 444 -3.24 -18.09 -4.25
C ASP A 444 -3.10 -18.97 -2.99
N ASN A 445 -2.88 -18.33 -1.83
CA ASN A 445 -2.76 -18.96 -0.53
C ASN A 445 -1.64 -20.02 -0.48
N ASP A 446 -0.56 -19.85 -1.25
CA ASP A 446 0.59 -20.78 -1.28
C ASP A 446 1.72 -20.38 -0.32
N GLY A 447 1.63 -19.17 0.26
CA GLY A 447 2.47 -18.69 1.34
C GLY A 447 3.65 -17.85 0.90
N ASP A 448 3.51 -17.17 -0.22
CA ASP A 448 4.41 -16.09 -0.57
C ASP A 448 3.63 -14.82 -1.01
N THR A 449 4.32 -13.72 -1.16
CA THR A 449 3.67 -12.44 -1.44
C THR A 449 3.59 -12.21 -2.93
N ASP A 450 2.34 -12.10 -3.44
CA ASP A 450 2.01 -11.66 -4.78
C ASP A 450 1.73 -10.16 -4.82
N ILE A 451 1.64 -9.60 -6.03
CA ILE A 451 1.52 -8.16 -6.22
C ILE A 451 0.51 -7.84 -7.31
N VAL A 452 -0.48 -7.00 -7.01
CA VAL A 452 -1.35 -6.39 -8.03
C VAL A 452 -0.90 -4.97 -8.29
N VAL A 453 -0.62 -4.64 -9.56
CA VAL A 453 -0.08 -3.33 -9.97
C VAL A 453 -1.01 -2.67 -10.98
N VAL A 454 -1.34 -1.41 -10.74
CA VAL A 454 -2.11 -0.59 -11.67
C VAL A 454 -1.16 0.28 -12.50
N ASP A 455 -1.20 0.09 -13.80
CA ASP A 455 -0.44 0.87 -14.76
C ASP A 455 -1.34 1.87 -15.48
N THR A 456 -0.92 3.13 -15.63
CA THR A 456 -1.68 4.16 -16.32
C THR A 456 -1.86 3.81 -17.80
N ASP A 457 -3.11 3.83 -18.28
CA ASP A 457 -3.50 3.50 -19.67
C ASP A 457 -2.98 2.15 -20.16
N SER A 458 -2.83 1.19 -19.26
CA SER A 458 -2.35 -0.16 -19.55
C SER A 458 -3.14 -1.20 -18.75
N PRO A 459 -3.14 -2.48 -19.15
CA PRO A 459 -3.75 -3.54 -18.36
C PRO A 459 -3.12 -3.63 -16.96
N VAL A 460 -3.96 -3.89 -15.94
CA VAL A 460 -3.51 -4.26 -14.59
C VAL A 460 -2.64 -5.52 -14.68
N ARG A 461 -1.63 -5.60 -13.82
CA ARG A 461 -0.77 -6.78 -13.69
C ARG A 461 -1.06 -7.50 -12.37
N LEU A 462 -1.04 -8.83 -12.42
CA LEU A 462 -1.02 -9.70 -11.25
C LEU A 462 0.29 -10.50 -11.31
N LEU A 463 1.24 -10.08 -10.50
CA LEU A 463 2.57 -10.69 -10.44
C LEU A 463 2.56 -11.79 -9.40
N ILE A 464 2.42 -13.02 -9.84
CA ILE A 464 2.51 -14.21 -8.99
C ILE A 464 3.97 -14.49 -8.69
N ASN A 465 4.29 -14.68 -7.43
CA ASN A 465 5.60 -15.07 -6.95
C ASN A 465 5.79 -16.58 -7.16
N GLU A 466 6.83 -16.98 -7.86
CA GLU A 466 7.12 -18.39 -8.17
C GLU A 466 8.26 -18.94 -7.27
N THR A 467 8.59 -18.23 -6.18
CA THR A 467 9.84 -18.51 -5.45
C THR A 467 9.66 -18.71 -3.95
N GLY A 468 8.90 -17.86 -3.29
CA GLY A 468 8.88 -17.78 -1.83
C GLY A 468 8.29 -19.01 -1.15
N SER A 469 7.22 -19.57 -1.72
CA SER A 469 6.50 -20.74 -1.19
C SER A 469 7.37 -22.02 -1.08
N HIS A 470 8.53 -22.06 -1.74
CA HIS A 470 9.47 -23.16 -1.60
C HIS A 470 10.11 -23.25 -0.21
N ARG A 471 10.26 -22.12 0.50
CA ARG A 471 10.78 -22.07 1.87
C ARG A 471 9.67 -22.22 2.91
N PRO A 472 10.02 -22.56 4.16
CA PRO A 472 9.05 -22.59 5.27
C PRO A 472 8.47 -21.21 5.56
N TRP A 473 7.16 -21.17 5.80
CA TRP A 473 6.43 -19.95 6.11
C TRP A 473 5.33 -20.17 7.14
N LEU A 474 4.84 -19.09 7.71
CA LEU A 474 3.76 -19.04 8.68
C LEU A 474 2.80 -17.91 8.29
N GLY A 475 1.52 -18.23 8.06
CA GLY A 475 0.46 -17.26 7.85
C GLY A 475 -0.36 -17.05 9.13
N LEU A 476 -0.74 -15.79 9.41
CA LEU A 476 -1.55 -15.45 10.58
C LEU A 476 -2.67 -14.48 10.19
N ARG A 477 -3.90 -14.78 10.64
CA ARG A 477 -5.01 -13.82 10.64
C ARG A 477 -5.28 -13.42 12.09
N LEU A 478 -5.14 -12.13 12.40
CA LEU A 478 -5.20 -11.60 13.75
C LEU A 478 -6.58 -11.00 14.00
N MET A 479 -7.40 -11.72 14.75
CA MET A 479 -8.82 -11.42 14.91
C MET A 479 -9.16 -10.99 16.33
N GLY A 480 -10.23 -10.25 16.47
CA GLY A 480 -10.80 -9.94 17.78
C GLY A 480 -12.19 -9.34 17.69
N THR A 481 -12.85 -9.27 18.84
CA THR A 481 -14.15 -8.63 18.98
C THR A 481 -13.99 -7.37 19.82
N PRO A 482 -13.85 -6.17 19.19
CA PRO A 482 -13.80 -4.91 19.94
C PRO A 482 -15.05 -4.69 20.78
N ALA A 483 -14.96 -3.82 21.79
CA ALA A 483 -16.09 -3.51 22.64
C ALA A 483 -17.25 -2.92 21.82
N GLY A 484 -18.44 -3.52 21.92
CA GLY A 484 -19.63 -3.11 21.15
C GLY A 484 -19.71 -3.67 19.72
N ALA A 485 -18.72 -4.45 19.27
CA ALA A 485 -18.73 -5.09 17.95
C ALA A 485 -19.84 -6.13 17.84
N LYS A 486 -20.33 -6.35 16.61
CA LYS A 486 -21.30 -7.39 16.27
C LYS A 486 -20.62 -8.69 15.84
N GLY A 487 -19.36 -8.63 15.42
CA GLY A 487 -18.59 -9.75 14.91
C GLY A 487 -17.11 -9.68 15.30
N GLU A 488 -16.34 -10.70 14.94
CA GLU A 488 -14.89 -10.66 14.95
C GLU A 488 -14.41 -9.96 13.70
N ARG A 489 -13.37 -9.14 13.83
CA ARG A 489 -12.71 -8.48 12.69
C ARG A 489 -11.21 -8.63 12.73
N ASP A 490 -10.54 -8.35 11.63
CA ASP A 490 -9.09 -8.18 11.58
C ASP A 490 -8.67 -6.98 12.45
N LEU A 491 -7.72 -7.20 13.36
CA LEU A 491 -7.23 -6.16 14.28
C LEU A 491 -6.03 -5.44 13.66
N LEU A 492 -6.34 -4.46 12.80
CA LEU A 492 -5.34 -3.61 12.15
C LEU A 492 -4.51 -2.86 13.19
N GLY A 493 -3.19 -2.78 12.96
CA GLY A 493 -2.22 -2.20 13.89
C GLY A 493 -1.61 -3.21 14.88
N ALA A 494 -2.09 -4.46 14.91
CA ALA A 494 -1.46 -5.51 15.73
C ALA A 494 -0.03 -5.81 15.24
N ARG A 495 0.91 -6.02 16.18
CA ARG A 495 2.31 -6.38 15.89
C ARG A 495 2.59 -7.80 16.34
N VAL A 496 3.30 -8.54 15.53
CA VAL A 496 3.62 -9.96 15.74
C VAL A 496 5.11 -10.12 15.93
N GLU A 497 5.50 -10.81 17.01
CA GLU A 497 6.85 -11.31 17.26
C GLU A 497 6.84 -12.84 17.11
N VAL A 498 7.56 -13.37 16.13
CA VAL A 498 7.74 -14.81 15.92
C VAL A 498 9.09 -15.23 16.49
N LEU A 499 9.06 -15.97 17.61
CA LEU A 499 10.27 -16.48 18.25
C LEU A 499 10.67 -17.80 17.63
N ARG A 500 11.94 -17.90 17.26
CA ARG A 500 12.53 -19.04 16.58
C ARG A 500 13.69 -19.62 17.39
N LYS A 501 13.84 -20.93 17.34
CA LYS A 501 14.95 -21.61 18.03
C LYS A 501 16.29 -21.30 17.38
N GLY A 502 17.18 -20.69 18.14
CA GLY A 502 18.56 -20.43 17.70
C GLY A 502 18.71 -19.29 16.68
N ALA A 503 17.64 -18.50 16.45
CA ALA A 503 17.66 -17.33 15.56
C ALA A 503 16.98 -16.12 16.24
N PRO A 504 17.27 -14.89 15.81
CA PRO A 504 16.55 -13.71 16.28
C PRO A 504 15.05 -13.80 15.98
N PRO A 505 14.20 -13.12 16.77
CA PRO A 505 12.78 -13.02 16.47
C PRO A 505 12.54 -12.28 15.15
N LEU A 506 11.40 -12.55 14.53
CA LEU A 506 10.92 -11.79 13.37
C LEU A 506 9.72 -10.95 13.77
N TRP A 507 9.73 -9.69 13.34
CA TRP A 507 8.63 -8.76 13.57
C TRP A 507 7.87 -8.47 12.30
N ARG A 508 6.55 -8.49 12.41
CA ARG A 508 5.61 -8.15 11.33
C ARG A 508 4.42 -7.39 11.92
N ARG A 509 3.59 -6.84 11.07
CA ARG A 509 2.37 -6.10 11.46
C ARG A 509 1.18 -6.51 10.63
N SER A 510 -0.02 -6.42 11.20
CA SER A 510 -1.28 -6.51 10.49
C SER A 510 -1.74 -5.10 10.11
N ALA A 511 -1.79 -4.80 8.82
CA ALA A 511 -2.19 -3.48 8.33
C ALA A 511 -2.63 -3.56 6.87
N THR A 512 -3.52 -2.65 6.47
CA THR A 512 -3.92 -2.49 5.07
C THR A 512 -3.28 -1.25 4.44
N ASP A 513 -2.69 -0.37 5.24
CA ASP A 513 -2.08 0.90 4.83
C ASP A 513 -0.67 0.74 4.23
N GLY A 514 -0.16 1.82 3.70
CA GLY A 514 1.15 1.88 3.02
C GLY A 514 1.02 1.92 1.51
N SER A 515 2.14 1.70 0.80
CA SER A 515 2.22 1.79 -0.65
C SER A 515 1.87 3.20 -1.17
N TYR A 516 1.33 3.29 -2.36
CA TYR A 516 0.78 4.49 -2.96
C TYR A 516 -0.68 4.28 -3.28
N ALA A 517 -1.55 5.07 -2.65
CA ALA A 517 -2.98 5.11 -2.97
C ALA A 517 -3.71 3.74 -2.92
N SER A 518 -3.15 2.75 -2.24
CA SER A 518 -3.60 1.35 -2.29
C SER A 518 -3.75 0.75 -0.90
N ALA A 519 -4.48 -0.37 -0.80
CA ALA A 519 -4.64 -1.14 0.42
C ALA A 519 -4.22 -2.60 0.19
N SER A 520 -3.43 -3.14 1.12
CA SER A 520 -2.87 -4.49 1.04
C SER A 520 -3.59 -5.48 1.96
N ASP A 521 -3.27 -6.77 1.82
CA ASP A 521 -3.76 -7.86 2.66
C ASP A 521 -3.46 -7.60 4.16
N PRO A 522 -4.44 -7.61 5.06
CA PRO A 522 -4.20 -7.46 6.49
C PRO A 522 -3.59 -8.71 7.16
N ARG A 523 -3.59 -9.86 6.48
CA ARG A 523 -2.97 -11.08 7.02
C ARG A 523 -1.46 -10.91 7.12
N VAL A 524 -0.88 -11.55 8.12
CA VAL A 524 0.56 -11.49 8.37
C VAL A 524 1.22 -12.74 7.80
N LEU A 525 2.09 -12.55 6.82
CA LEU A 525 2.92 -13.60 6.26
C LEU A 525 4.35 -13.47 6.77
N VAL A 526 4.95 -14.60 7.20
CA VAL A 526 6.29 -14.64 7.79
C VAL A 526 7.09 -15.75 7.15
N GLY A 527 8.08 -15.41 6.34
CA GLY A 527 9.11 -16.34 5.89
C GLY A 527 10.01 -16.74 7.07
N LEU A 528 10.37 -18.00 7.17
CA LEU A 528 11.14 -18.53 8.32
C LEU A 528 12.61 -18.82 7.99
N GLY A 529 12.99 -18.71 6.72
CA GLY A 529 14.36 -18.95 6.27
C GLY A 529 14.89 -20.32 6.68
N ASP A 530 16.15 -20.34 7.09
CA ASP A 530 16.86 -21.57 7.50
C ASP A 530 16.56 -21.99 8.95
N ALA A 531 15.81 -21.21 9.73
CA ALA A 531 15.43 -21.50 11.11
C ALA A 531 13.91 -21.65 11.29
N PRO A 532 13.30 -22.71 10.74
CA PRO A 532 11.84 -22.85 10.69
C PRO A 532 11.21 -23.30 12.01
N GLU A 533 11.98 -23.65 13.04
CA GLU A 533 11.42 -24.09 14.33
C GLU A 533 10.91 -22.90 15.12
N VAL A 534 9.61 -22.59 14.96
CA VAL A 534 8.92 -21.58 15.76
C VAL A 534 8.66 -22.13 17.15
N THR A 535 9.01 -21.37 18.19
CA THR A 535 8.82 -21.76 19.59
C THR A 535 7.64 -21.09 20.25
N GLU A 536 7.32 -19.86 19.84
CA GLU A 536 6.25 -19.03 20.40
C GLU A 536 5.88 -17.94 19.41
N VAL A 537 4.62 -17.52 19.39
CA VAL A 537 4.16 -16.31 18.70
C VAL A 537 3.62 -15.35 19.75
N ARG A 538 4.12 -14.12 19.76
CA ARG A 538 3.61 -13.05 20.63
C ARG A 538 2.94 -11.98 19.79
N ILE A 539 1.83 -11.46 20.31
CA ILE A 539 1.07 -10.43 19.64
C ILE A 539 0.90 -9.25 20.59
N VAL A 540 1.28 -8.07 20.13
CA VAL A 540 0.92 -6.80 20.74
C VAL A 540 -0.30 -6.29 19.99
N TRP A 541 -1.47 -6.35 20.65
CA TRP A 541 -2.74 -5.93 20.08
C TRP A 541 -2.85 -4.40 20.02
N PRO A 542 -3.73 -3.83 19.19
CA PRO A 542 -3.86 -2.36 19.03
C PRO A 542 -4.16 -1.62 20.34
N ASP A 543 -4.86 -2.26 21.28
CA ASP A 543 -5.14 -1.71 22.62
C ASP A 543 -3.96 -1.83 23.60
N GLY A 544 -2.82 -2.37 23.16
CA GLY A 544 -1.61 -2.56 23.93
C GLY A 544 -1.54 -3.84 24.77
N LEU A 545 -2.59 -4.68 24.81
CA LEU A 545 -2.50 -6.00 25.43
C LEU A 545 -1.47 -6.84 24.67
N THR A 546 -0.62 -7.56 25.41
CA THR A 546 0.32 -8.53 24.80
C THR A 546 -0.06 -9.93 25.20
N GLU A 547 -0.16 -10.82 24.22
CA GLU A 547 -0.49 -12.22 24.42
C GLU A 547 0.52 -13.14 23.72
N SER A 548 0.72 -14.31 24.31
CA SER A 548 1.55 -15.38 23.81
C SER A 548 0.70 -16.55 23.36
N PHE A 549 1.03 -17.12 22.21
CA PHE A 549 0.38 -18.28 21.60
C PHE A 549 1.41 -19.39 21.37
N PRO A 550 0.99 -20.67 21.46
CA PRO A 550 1.83 -21.78 21.03
C PRO A 550 2.11 -21.67 19.52
N PRO A 551 3.19 -22.27 19.00
CA PRO A 551 3.51 -22.21 17.58
C PRO A 551 2.38 -22.79 16.74
N PRO A 552 1.82 -22.02 15.76
CA PRO A 552 0.82 -22.53 14.84
C PRO A 552 1.41 -23.49 13.81
N PRO A 553 0.57 -24.24 13.07
CA PRO A 553 1.04 -25.05 11.94
C PRO A 553 1.77 -24.21 10.89
N LEU A 554 2.86 -24.73 10.36
CA LEU A 554 3.56 -24.11 9.23
C LEU A 554 2.83 -24.39 7.91
N ARG A 555 3.08 -23.55 6.91
CA ARG A 555 2.47 -23.64 5.57
C ARG A 555 0.94 -23.62 5.59
N ALA A 556 0.41 -22.77 6.47
CA ALA A 556 -1.02 -22.55 6.61
C ALA A 556 -1.29 -21.20 7.29
N TYR A 557 -2.45 -20.63 7.02
CA TYR A 557 -2.96 -19.50 7.77
C TYR A 557 -3.65 -19.95 9.05
N ALA A 558 -3.15 -19.45 10.18
CA ALA A 558 -3.72 -19.70 11.49
C ALA A 558 -4.47 -18.45 11.99
N LYS A 559 -5.71 -18.63 12.43
CA LYS A 559 -6.50 -17.58 13.08
C LYS A 559 -6.08 -17.50 14.55
N LEU A 560 -5.55 -16.35 14.98
CA LEU A 560 -5.26 -16.03 16.37
C LEU A 560 -6.23 -14.96 16.87
N VAL A 561 -6.95 -15.27 17.95
CA VAL A 561 -8.04 -14.42 18.45
C VAL A 561 -7.63 -13.74 19.75
N ARG A 562 -7.76 -12.43 19.81
CA ARG A 562 -7.48 -11.62 21.01
C ARG A 562 -8.30 -12.13 22.19
N GLY A 563 -7.66 -12.30 23.34
CA GLY A 563 -8.26 -12.82 24.56
C GLY A 563 -8.20 -14.36 24.70
N THR A 564 -7.66 -15.07 23.70
CA THR A 564 -7.50 -16.54 23.77
C THR A 564 -6.06 -17.00 24.04
N GLY A 565 -5.09 -16.09 23.90
CA GLY A 565 -3.70 -16.32 24.24
C GLY A 565 -3.42 -16.22 25.74
N LYS A 566 -2.18 -16.51 26.12
CA LYS A 566 -1.70 -16.26 27.48
C LYS A 566 -1.25 -14.81 27.60
N ALA A 567 -1.94 -14.02 28.43
CA ALA A 567 -1.54 -12.64 28.69
C ALA A 567 -0.12 -12.54 29.25
N LEU A 568 0.67 -11.63 28.73
CA LEU A 568 2.02 -11.31 29.16
C LEU A 568 2.03 -9.99 29.93
N PRO A 569 2.95 -9.83 30.92
CA PRO A 569 3.16 -8.55 31.58
C PRO A 569 3.55 -7.49 30.54
N GLN A 570 2.98 -6.29 30.63
CA GLN A 570 3.42 -5.18 29.79
C GLN A 570 4.89 -4.83 30.08
N PRO A 571 5.76 -4.63 29.07
CA PRO A 571 7.10 -4.15 29.31
C PRO A 571 7.02 -2.77 29.94
N GLY A 572 7.46 -2.70 31.25
CA GLY A 572 7.84 -1.45 31.89
C GLY A 572 6.75 -0.45 32.24
N GLY A 573 5.76 -0.84 33.00
CA GLY A 573 5.11 0.07 33.95
C GLY A 573 6.00 0.23 35.19
N SER A 574 7.10 0.95 35.11
CA SER A 574 7.79 1.41 36.30
C SER A 574 6.91 2.47 36.97
N LYS A 575 6.46 2.16 38.20
CA LYS A 575 5.73 3.07 39.13
C LYS A 575 6.48 4.38 39.39
#